data_47a432ab380d23325caf93ffe9b03563
#
_entry.id   47a432ab380d23325caf93ffe9b03563
#
_cell.length_a   1.000
_cell.length_b   1.000
_cell.length_c   1.000
_cell.angle_alpha   90.00
_cell.angle_beta   90.00
_cell.angle_gamma   90.00
#
_symmetry.space_group_name_H-M   'P 1'
#
loop_
_entity.id
_entity.type
_entity.pdbx_description
1 polymer ?
#
loop_
_entity_poly.entity_id
_entity_poly.type
_entity_poly.pdbx_seq_one_letter_code
_entity_poly.pdbx_strand_id
1 'polypeptide(L)'
;MSHETLIPTQKKRLLSLDILRGITVAGMILVNNPGSWSHIYAPLRHAAWNGCTPTDLVFPFFVFCMGVAMYISHSKSNFAFNGDSVRKIIVRGLLILLIGWALSWYGMALRQFIKGADFVTAMWTYPVAHIRYLGVFPRLGLVSLFGGLLLLAFKPKRILWVSGALMLIYCVLQSITNSFELTAQNMESIVDLKLLGDDHIYHMRNAAGERIGFDPEGVLSTIPCVAHVLIGAWMGKLIMTEKEIKGKLTRALLAGAIMMVLGFLLDYAYPINKAMWSASYVLVTCGLASSILGILTWILDIRLPQLSEVKPTTTCQKVHYAVANNWYKFFETFGVNPLFIFCLSTWFVVTMAQVKFTFNEVTYNVMGFWYKVCLQPVFGDKGGSLISALSLVLLMWAIGYILYRKKIYIKL
;
A
#
# COMPACT_ATOMS: atom_id res chain seq x y z
N MET A 1 -11.74 -51.02 17.53
CA MET A 1 -11.98 -49.99 16.50
C MET A 1 -12.09 -48.64 17.23
N SER A 2 -10.96 -47.93 17.35
CA SER A 2 -10.88 -46.61 17.99
C SER A 2 -11.24 -45.54 16.95
N HIS A 3 -12.35 -44.82 17.18
CA HIS A 3 -12.72 -43.63 16.44
C HIS A 3 -11.71 -42.55 16.79
N GLU A 4 -10.69 -42.34 15.95
CA GLU A 4 -9.93 -41.12 15.92
C GLU A 4 -10.84 -39.98 15.40
N THR A 5 -11.32 -39.17 16.32
CA THR A 5 -11.97 -37.91 16.00
C THR A 5 -10.93 -36.97 15.37
N LEU A 6 -10.99 -36.85 14.03
CA LEU A 6 -10.26 -35.87 13.25
C LEU A 6 -10.67 -34.45 13.74
N ILE A 7 -9.89 -33.90 14.65
CA ILE A 7 -9.97 -32.47 14.99
C ILE A 7 -9.69 -31.69 13.70
N PRO A 8 -10.59 -30.83 13.20
CA PRO A 8 -10.32 -30.03 12.02
C PRO A 8 -9.15 -29.11 12.33
N THR A 9 -8.01 -29.37 11.71
CA THR A 9 -6.85 -28.47 11.79
C THR A 9 -7.28 -27.09 11.31
N GLN A 10 -7.45 -26.15 12.22
CA GLN A 10 -7.61 -24.72 11.90
C GLN A 10 -6.50 -24.38 10.94
N LYS A 11 -6.86 -23.98 9.69
CA LYS A 11 -5.88 -23.53 8.69
C LYS A 11 -5.08 -22.40 9.30
N LYS A 12 -3.85 -22.69 9.71
CA LYS A 12 -2.94 -21.76 10.38
C LYS A 12 -2.81 -20.50 9.50
N ARG A 13 -3.14 -19.36 10.06
CA ARG A 13 -3.01 -18.06 9.41
C ARG A 13 -1.54 -17.88 8.99
N LEU A 14 -1.27 -17.38 7.79
CA LEU A 14 0.09 -17.17 7.31
C LEU A 14 0.63 -15.89 7.96
N LEU A 15 1.43 -16.06 9.02
CA LEU A 15 1.95 -14.95 9.82
C LEU A 15 2.84 -14.03 8.98
N SER A 16 3.68 -14.60 8.12
CA SER A 16 4.55 -13.87 7.20
C SER A 16 3.79 -12.86 6.32
N LEU A 17 2.58 -13.20 5.84
CA LEU A 17 1.75 -12.28 5.06
C LEU A 17 1.21 -11.12 5.91
N ASP A 18 0.78 -11.40 7.14
CA ASP A 18 0.29 -10.35 8.04
C ASP A 18 1.41 -9.39 8.41
N ILE A 19 2.63 -9.90 8.65
CA ILE A 19 3.80 -9.09 8.94
C ILE A 19 4.20 -8.26 7.73
N LEU A 20 4.27 -8.84 6.52
CA LEU A 20 4.59 -8.07 5.30
C LEU A 20 3.59 -6.92 5.09
N ARG A 21 2.30 -7.19 5.28
CA ARG A 21 1.26 -6.17 5.19
C ARG A 21 1.42 -5.08 6.27
N GLY A 22 1.81 -5.48 7.48
CA GLY A 22 2.11 -4.54 8.56
C GLY A 22 3.32 -3.65 8.27
N ILE A 23 4.40 -4.21 7.73
CA ILE A 23 5.58 -3.47 7.27
C ILE A 23 5.17 -2.43 6.21
N THR A 24 4.32 -2.80 5.25
CA THR A 24 3.86 -1.87 4.21
C THR A 24 3.03 -0.73 4.78
N VAL A 25 2.11 -1.00 5.72
CA VAL A 25 1.30 0.07 6.34
C VAL A 25 2.16 1.01 7.19
N ALA A 26 3.04 0.47 8.03
CA ALA A 26 3.98 1.28 8.80
C ALA A 26 4.88 2.12 7.87
N GLY A 27 5.37 1.52 6.79
CA GLY A 27 6.13 2.19 5.74
C GLY A 27 5.34 3.30 5.06
N MET A 28 4.08 3.07 4.67
CA MET A 28 3.23 4.11 4.06
C MET A 28 3.03 5.31 5.01
N ILE A 29 2.80 5.06 6.31
CA ILE A 29 2.67 6.14 7.29
C ILE A 29 3.99 6.92 7.39
N LEU A 30 5.12 6.23 7.43
CA LEU A 30 6.45 6.83 7.52
C LEU A 30 6.76 7.74 6.35
N VAL A 31 6.63 7.22 5.11
CA VAL A 31 7.10 7.92 3.91
C VAL A 31 6.16 9.03 3.44
N ASN A 32 4.87 8.94 3.79
CA ASN A 32 3.87 9.95 3.40
C ASN A 32 3.78 11.13 4.38
N ASN A 33 4.48 11.07 5.53
CA ASN A 33 4.35 12.09 6.58
C ASN A 33 5.72 12.55 7.13
N PRO A 34 6.67 12.97 6.28
CA PRO A 34 7.91 13.55 6.77
C PRO A 34 7.62 14.86 7.52
N GLY A 35 8.45 15.20 8.49
CA GLY A 35 8.35 16.49 9.18
C GLY A 35 8.56 17.68 8.24
N SER A 36 9.38 17.48 7.18
CA SER A 36 9.60 18.45 6.11
C SER A 36 9.87 17.73 4.79
N TRP A 37 9.10 18.11 3.74
CA TRP A 37 9.29 17.58 2.40
C TRP A 37 10.60 18.02 1.73
N SER A 38 11.18 19.12 2.17
CA SER A 38 12.48 19.61 1.68
C SER A 38 13.67 18.85 2.30
N HIS A 39 13.48 18.27 3.49
CA HIS A 39 14.53 17.65 4.27
C HIS A 39 14.24 16.17 4.52
N ILE A 40 14.39 15.36 3.46
CA ILE A 40 14.16 13.92 3.49
C ILE A 40 15.47 13.20 3.12
N TYR A 41 15.79 12.09 3.79
CA TYR A 41 16.89 11.19 3.38
C TYR A 41 16.57 10.57 2.01
N ALA A 42 17.58 10.41 1.16
CA ALA A 42 17.41 9.93 -0.20
C ALA A 42 16.59 8.61 -0.32
N PRO A 43 16.80 7.58 0.50
CA PRO A 43 16.02 6.35 0.42
C PRO A 43 14.53 6.52 0.76
N LEU A 44 14.16 7.60 1.46
CA LEU A 44 12.78 7.92 1.86
C LEU A 44 12.10 8.90 0.89
N ARG A 45 12.80 9.35 -0.14
CA ARG A 45 12.25 10.21 -1.19
C ARG A 45 11.77 9.35 -2.36
N HIS A 46 10.67 9.74 -3.00
CA HIS A 46 10.24 9.14 -4.26
C HIS A 46 11.26 9.39 -5.37
N ALA A 47 11.34 8.48 -6.34
CA ALA A 47 12.03 8.72 -7.60
C ALA A 47 11.40 9.95 -8.29
N ALA A 48 12.23 10.77 -8.93
CA ALA A 48 11.73 12.00 -9.58
C ALA A 48 10.77 11.67 -10.74
N TRP A 49 11.11 10.69 -11.57
CA TRP A 49 10.29 10.17 -12.66
C TRP A 49 10.62 8.69 -12.88
N ASN A 50 11.67 8.35 -13.63
CA ASN A 50 12.12 6.97 -13.82
C ASN A 50 12.95 6.48 -12.63
N GLY A 51 12.88 5.18 -12.36
CA GLY A 51 13.56 4.49 -11.28
C GLY A 51 12.61 4.08 -10.15
N CYS A 52 13.20 3.50 -9.11
CA CYS A 52 12.47 2.98 -7.95
C CYS A 52 13.33 3.12 -6.69
N THR A 53 12.84 3.83 -5.71
CA THR A 53 13.45 3.95 -4.39
C THR A 53 12.76 3.00 -3.39
N PRO A 54 13.33 2.76 -2.20
CA PRO A 54 12.63 1.98 -1.15
C PRO A 54 11.24 2.53 -0.81
N THR A 55 11.04 3.85 -0.88
CA THR A 55 9.73 4.50 -0.68
C THR A 55 8.71 4.06 -1.74
N ASP A 56 9.16 3.86 -2.97
CA ASP A 56 8.29 3.47 -4.08
C ASP A 56 7.84 2.00 -3.99
N LEU A 57 8.43 1.20 -3.10
CA LEU A 57 8.04 -0.21 -2.89
C LEU A 57 6.83 -0.38 -1.97
N VAL A 58 6.52 0.61 -1.12
CA VAL A 58 5.57 0.43 -0.01
C VAL A 58 4.15 0.16 -0.51
N PHE A 59 3.65 1.00 -1.41
CA PHE A 59 2.31 0.88 -1.95
C PHE A 59 2.12 -0.35 -2.85
N PRO A 60 3.01 -0.67 -3.82
CA PRO A 60 2.87 -1.88 -4.62
C PRO A 60 2.95 -3.17 -3.78
N PHE A 61 3.76 -3.19 -2.75
CA PHE A 61 3.80 -4.33 -1.82
C PHE A 61 2.45 -4.52 -1.10
N PHE A 62 1.79 -3.44 -0.72
CA PHE A 62 0.44 -3.50 -0.15
C PHE A 62 -0.57 -4.07 -1.17
N VAL A 63 -0.52 -3.63 -2.43
CA VAL A 63 -1.36 -4.15 -3.52
C VAL A 63 -1.08 -5.65 -3.76
N PHE A 64 0.18 -6.05 -3.75
CA PHE A 64 0.57 -7.47 -3.84
C PHE A 64 -0.02 -8.30 -2.69
N CYS A 65 0.14 -7.85 -1.44
CA CYS A 65 -0.43 -8.51 -0.26
C CYS A 65 -1.96 -8.59 -0.33
N MET A 66 -2.62 -7.56 -0.88
CA MET A 66 -4.06 -7.58 -1.12
C MET A 66 -4.44 -8.69 -2.09
N GLY A 67 -3.67 -8.89 -3.16
CA GLY A 67 -3.88 -10.00 -4.11
C GLY A 67 -3.75 -11.38 -3.46
N VAL A 68 -2.68 -11.60 -2.68
CA VAL A 68 -2.49 -12.85 -1.92
C VAL A 68 -3.69 -13.10 -0.98
N ALA A 69 -4.13 -12.06 -0.26
CA ALA A 69 -5.27 -12.15 0.65
C ALA A 69 -6.59 -12.42 -0.09
N MET A 70 -6.79 -11.84 -1.28
CA MET A 70 -7.95 -12.13 -2.15
C MET A 70 -8.01 -13.61 -2.53
N TYR A 71 -6.89 -14.18 -2.96
CA TYR A 71 -6.83 -15.62 -3.25
C TYR A 71 -7.23 -16.44 -2.04
N ILE A 72 -6.65 -16.18 -0.85
CA ILE A 72 -6.97 -16.89 0.39
C ILE A 72 -8.45 -16.75 0.76
N SER A 73 -9.04 -15.58 0.58
CA SER A 73 -10.44 -15.34 0.88
C SER A 73 -11.37 -16.12 -0.05
N HIS A 74 -11.17 -15.99 -1.37
CA HIS A 74 -12.06 -16.62 -2.36
C HIS A 74 -11.83 -18.13 -2.50
N SER A 75 -10.66 -18.66 -2.08
CA SER A 75 -10.43 -20.11 -2.04
C SER A 75 -11.39 -20.85 -1.09
N LYS A 76 -11.90 -20.16 -0.06
CA LYS A 76 -12.88 -20.72 0.89
C LYS A 76 -14.23 -21.00 0.25
N SER A 77 -14.62 -20.21 -0.75
CA SER A 77 -15.83 -20.38 -1.56
C SER A 77 -15.57 -21.09 -2.90
N ASN A 78 -14.39 -21.70 -3.04
CA ASN A 78 -13.96 -22.37 -4.29
C ASN A 78 -14.07 -21.47 -5.53
N PHE A 79 -13.81 -20.16 -5.36
CA PHE A 79 -13.91 -19.15 -6.43
C PHE A 79 -15.28 -19.16 -7.15
N ALA A 80 -16.35 -19.39 -6.39
CA ALA A 80 -17.69 -19.41 -6.94
C ALA A 80 -18.09 -17.99 -7.43
N PHE A 81 -18.42 -17.89 -8.73
CA PHE A 81 -18.95 -16.67 -9.33
C PHE A 81 -20.47 -16.66 -9.13
N ASN A 82 -20.93 -16.17 -7.99
CA ASN A 82 -22.34 -16.06 -7.64
C ASN A 82 -22.68 -14.67 -7.11
N GLY A 83 -23.97 -14.35 -6.98
CA GLY A 83 -24.44 -13.05 -6.56
C GLY A 83 -23.85 -12.57 -5.23
N ASP A 84 -23.72 -13.46 -4.25
CA ASP A 84 -23.16 -13.12 -2.91
C ASP A 84 -21.67 -12.77 -2.98
N SER A 85 -20.88 -13.52 -3.74
CA SER A 85 -19.45 -13.25 -3.91
C SER A 85 -19.24 -11.92 -4.66
N VAL A 86 -19.99 -11.70 -5.73
CA VAL A 86 -19.94 -10.46 -6.52
C VAL A 86 -20.37 -9.27 -5.68
N ARG A 87 -21.49 -9.38 -4.94
CA ARG A 87 -21.96 -8.31 -4.04
C ARG A 87 -20.92 -7.93 -3.01
N LYS A 88 -20.26 -8.90 -2.35
CA LYS A 88 -19.20 -8.65 -1.36
C LYS A 88 -18.02 -7.90 -1.97
N ILE A 89 -17.60 -8.25 -3.19
CA ILE A 89 -16.52 -7.56 -3.89
C ILE A 89 -16.92 -6.12 -4.22
N ILE A 90 -18.12 -5.92 -4.78
CA ILE A 90 -18.62 -4.59 -5.15
C ILE A 90 -18.75 -3.70 -3.90
N VAL A 91 -19.42 -4.19 -2.86
CA VAL A 91 -19.61 -3.40 -1.62
C VAL A 91 -18.27 -3.02 -1.01
N ARG A 92 -17.32 -3.97 -0.92
CA ARG A 92 -15.99 -3.69 -0.39
C ARG A 92 -15.23 -2.65 -1.23
N GLY A 93 -15.23 -2.80 -2.55
CA GLY A 93 -14.57 -1.87 -3.47
C GLY A 93 -15.14 -0.45 -3.35
N LEU A 94 -16.47 -0.34 -3.36
CA LEU A 94 -17.17 0.94 -3.21
C LEU A 94 -16.95 1.56 -1.83
N LEU A 95 -16.96 0.79 -0.74
CA LEU A 95 -16.69 1.32 0.59
C LEU A 95 -15.29 1.91 0.70
N ILE A 96 -14.27 1.24 0.15
CA ILE A 96 -12.90 1.76 0.16
C ILE A 96 -12.80 3.06 -0.65
N LEU A 97 -13.46 3.12 -1.81
CA LEU A 97 -13.53 4.31 -2.66
C LEU A 97 -14.20 5.47 -1.92
N LEU A 98 -15.36 5.23 -1.31
CA LEU A 98 -16.12 6.23 -0.55
C LEU A 98 -15.34 6.74 0.67
N ILE A 99 -14.60 5.88 1.37
CA ILE A 99 -13.71 6.30 2.47
C ILE A 99 -12.65 7.28 1.96
N GLY A 100 -12.06 7.01 0.79
CA GLY A 100 -11.08 7.91 0.17
C GLY A 100 -11.68 9.29 -0.14
N TRP A 101 -12.87 9.29 -0.74
CA TRP A 101 -13.59 10.54 -1.02
C TRP A 101 -13.99 11.27 0.26
N ALA A 102 -14.49 10.56 1.28
CA ALA A 102 -14.86 11.17 2.56
C ALA A 102 -13.67 11.82 3.27
N LEU A 103 -12.48 11.19 3.25
CA LEU A 103 -11.26 11.77 3.81
C LEU A 103 -10.81 13.02 3.04
N SER A 104 -10.87 12.99 1.71
CA SER A 104 -10.54 14.13 0.84
C SER A 104 -11.51 15.28 1.07
N TRP A 105 -12.80 14.98 1.07
CA TRP A 105 -13.88 15.93 1.34
C TRP A 105 -13.72 16.61 2.69
N TYR A 106 -13.52 15.80 3.75
CA TYR A 106 -13.28 16.29 5.10
C TYR A 106 -12.11 17.28 5.15
N GLY A 107 -10.97 16.93 4.52
CA GLY A 107 -9.80 17.81 4.52
C GLY A 107 -10.03 19.14 3.79
N MET A 108 -10.79 19.12 2.69
CA MET A 108 -11.15 20.34 1.96
C MET A 108 -12.14 21.20 2.75
N ALA A 109 -13.19 20.59 3.28
CA ALA A 109 -14.20 21.29 4.08
C ALA A 109 -13.58 21.96 5.31
N LEU A 110 -12.77 21.19 6.07
CA LEU A 110 -12.08 21.73 7.25
C LEU A 110 -11.19 22.91 6.91
N ARG A 111 -10.46 22.85 5.79
CA ARG A 111 -9.60 23.94 5.32
C ARG A 111 -10.41 25.20 4.98
N GLN A 112 -11.57 25.06 4.35
CA GLN A 112 -12.42 26.19 3.99
C GLN A 112 -13.09 26.82 5.22
N PHE A 113 -13.55 26.02 6.19
CA PHE A 113 -14.07 26.54 7.46
C PHE A 113 -13.03 27.38 8.22
N ILE A 114 -11.80 26.92 8.30
CA ILE A 114 -10.71 27.64 8.98
C ILE A 114 -10.35 28.95 8.24
N LYS A 115 -10.59 29.01 6.92
CA LYS A 115 -10.43 30.25 6.14
C LYS A 115 -11.60 31.21 6.28
N GLY A 116 -12.65 30.85 7.02
CA GLY A 116 -13.84 31.69 7.24
C GLY A 116 -14.89 31.58 6.14
N ALA A 117 -14.85 30.52 5.31
CA ALA A 117 -15.91 30.28 4.34
C ALA A 117 -17.23 29.93 5.02
N ASP A 118 -18.34 30.31 4.40
CA ASP A 118 -19.67 29.91 4.85
C ASP A 118 -19.89 28.39 4.73
N PHE A 119 -20.90 27.88 5.42
CA PHE A 119 -21.19 26.45 5.50
C PHE A 119 -21.38 25.79 4.12
N VAL A 120 -22.13 26.45 3.23
CA VAL A 120 -22.41 25.88 1.90
C VAL A 120 -21.16 25.82 1.05
N THR A 121 -20.37 26.89 1.03
CA THR A 121 -19.10 26.91 0.31
C THR A 121 -18.12 25.87 0.85
N ALA A 122 -17.98 25.77 2.18
CA ALA A 122 -17.03 24.84 2.80
C ALA A 122 -17.43 23.37 2.61
N MET A 123 -18.72 23.04 2.79
CA MET A 123 -19.19 21.66 2.76
C MET A 123 -19.53 21.15 1.37
N TRP A 124 -19.93 22.01 0.44
CA TRP A 124 -20.47 21.57 -0.85
C TRP A 124 -19.77 22.19 -2.05
N THR A 125 -19.84 23.51 -2.19
CA THR A 125 -19.40 24.19 -3.41
C THR A 125 -17.93 23.92 -3.72
N TYR A 126 -17.04 24.14 -2.75
CA TYR A 126 -15.61 23.96 -2.94
C TYR A 126 -15.21 22.48 -3.08
N PRO A 127 -15.64 21.55 -2.19
CA PRO A 127 -15.30 20.13 -2.34
C PRO A 127 -15.81 19.51 -3.64
N VAL A 128 -17.04 19.82 -4.06
CA VAL A 128 -17.60 19.28 -5.33
C VAL A 128 -16.77 19.74 -6.52
N ALA A 129 -16.33 21.00 -6.54
CA ALA A 129 -15.56 21.56 -7.66
C ALA A 129 -14.10 21.09 -7.70
N HIS A 130 -13.51 20.61 -6.59
CA HIS A 130 -12.07 20.39 -6.51
C HIS A 130 -11.68 19.01 -5.95
N ILE A 131 -12.64 18.10 -5.73
CA ILE A 131 -12.32 16.78 -5.22
C ILE A 131 -11.50 15.99 -6.25
N ARG A 132 -10.34 15.50 -5.85
CA ARG A 132 -9.59 14.54 -6.64
C ARG A 132 -10.33 13.21 -6.66
N TYR A 133 -10.81 12.77 -7.84
CA TYR A 133 -11.61 11.55 -7.96
C TYR A 133 -10.79 10.28 -7.71
N LEU A 134 -9.56 10.25 -8.18
CA LEU A 134 -8.66 9.14 -7.97
C LEU A 134 -7.53 9.53 -7.00
N GLY A 135 -6.99 8.58 -6.33
CA GLY A 135 -5.94 8.70 -5.32
C GLY A 135 -5.75 7.34 -4.68
N VAL A 136 -4.96 7.23 -3.64
CA VAL A 136 -4.55 5.95 -3.05
C VAL A 136 -5.75 5.08 -2.65
N PHE A 137 -6.72 5.61 -1.89
CA PHE A 137 -7.88 4.83 -1.45
C PHE A 137 -8.85 4.50 -2.60
N PRO A 138 -9.26 5.46 -3.45
CA PRO A 138 -10.09 5.15 -4.62
C PRO A 138 -9.43 4.10 -5.52
N ARG A 139 -8.13 4.20 -5.79
CA ARG A 139 -7.38 3.18 -6.55
C ARG A 139 -7.46 1.81 -5.87
N LEU A 140 -7.23 1.70 -4.55
CA LEU A 140 -7.37 0.45 -3.83
C LEU A 140 -8.78 -0.13 -3.95
N GLY A 141 -9.80 0.72 -3.91
CA GLY A 141 -11.20 0.34 -4.13
C GLY A 141 -11.42 -0.26 -5.51
N LEU A 142 -10.98 0.43 -6.57
CA LEU A 142 -11.09 -0.03 -7.97
C LEU A 142 -10.29 -1.32 -8.21
N VAL A 143 -9.06 -1.39 -7.71
CA VAL A 143 -8.20 -2.57 -7.85
C VAL A 143 -8.78 -3.77 -7.08
N SER A 144 -9.39 -3.54 -5.89
CA SER A 144 -10.12 -4.57 -5.15
C SER A 144 -11.35 -5.06 -5.93
N LEU A 145 -12.10 -4.15 -6.54
CA LEU A 145 -13.29 -4.45 -7.32
C LEU A 145 -12.94 -5.25 -8.58
N PHE A 146 -12.15 -4.66 -9.47
CA PHE A 146 -11.83 -5.30 -10.75
C PHE A 146 -10.96 -6.54 -10.59
N GLY A 147 -9.95 -6.50 -9.70
CA GLY A 147 -9.13 -7.66 -9.40
C GLY A 147 -9.93 -8.82 -8.83
N GLY A 148 -10.87 -8.54 -7.92
CA GLY A 148 -11.75 -9.56 -7.35
C GLY A 148 -12.70 -10.17 -8.38
N LEU A 149 -13.34 -9.34 -9.22
CA LEU A 149 -14.24 -9.82 -10.29
C LEU A 149 -13.48 -10.65 -11.32
N LEU A 150 -12.31 -10.20 -11.78
CA LEU A 150 -11.49 -10.95 -12.73
C LEU A 150 -10.98 -12.27 -12.14
N LEU A 151 -10.61 -12.28 -10.84
CA LEU A 151 -10.19 -13.52 -10.16
C LEU A 151 -11.31 -14.58 -10.13
N LEU A 152 -12.56 -14.15 -9.91
CA LEU A 152 -13.71 -15.06 -9.94
C LEU A 152 -14.04 -15.50 -11.37
N ALA A 153 -14.06 -14.58 -12.34
CA ALA A 153 -14.43 -14.86 -13.73
C ALA A 153 -13.44 -15.82 -14.42
N PHE A 154 -12.15 -15.55 -14.29
CA PHE A 154 -11.11 -16.33 -14.99
C PHE A 154 -10.52 -17.45 -14.14
N LYS A 155 -10.84 -17.50 -12.86
CA LYS A 155 -10.32 -18.48 -11.89
C LYS A 155 -8.78 -18.45 -11.76
N PRO A 156 -8.20 -18.96 -10.66
CA PRO A 156 -6.76 -18.88 -10.43
C PRO A 156 -5.86 -19.57 -11.47
N LYS A 157 -6.41 -20.48 -12.28
CA LYS A 157 -5.63 -21.16 -13.32
C LYS A 157 -5.20 -20.25 -14.46
N ARG A 158 -6.04 -19.28 -14.83
CA ARG A 158 -5.84 -18.35 -15.96
C ARG A 158 -5.37 -16.97 -15.57
N ILE A 159 -5.30 -16.66 -14.26
CA ILE A 159 -5.14 -15.30 -13.77
C ILE A 159 -3.80 -14.65 -14.17
N LEU A 160 -2.74 -15.43 -14.30
CA LEU A 160 -1.44 -14.95 -14.78
C LEU A 160 -1.51 -14.48 -16.24
N TRP A 161 -2.24 -15.20 -17.09
CA TRP A 161 -2.47 -14.81 -18.48
C TRP A 161 -3.31 -13.54 -18.59
N VAL A 162 -4.31 -13.40 -17.72
CA VAL A 162 -5.13 -12.17 -17.64
C VAL A 162 -4.25 -10.99 -17.21
N SER A 163 -3.38 -11.18 -16.22
CA SER A 163 -2.41 -10.14 -15.81
C SER A 163 -1.49 -9.74 -16.97
N GLY A 164 -0.94 -10.72 -17.69
CA GLY A 164 -0.09 -10.48 -18.86
C GLY A 164 -0.82 -9.73 -19.95
N ALA A 165 -2.07 -10.10 -20.24
CA ALA A 165 -2.90 -9.39 -21.24
C ALA A 165 -3.19 -7.95 -20.84
N LEU A 166 -3.53 -7.68 -19.57
CA LEU A 166 -3.74 -6.32 -19.08
C LEU A 166 -2.48 -5.46 -19.18
N MET A 167 -1.32 -6.02 -18.81
CA MET A 167 -0.04 -5.32 -18.98
C MET A 167 0.28 -5.05 -20.45
N LEU A 168 0.06 -6.03 -21.34
CA LEU A 168 0.29 -5.85 -22.78
C LEU A 168 -0.61 -4.75 -23.36
N ILE A 169 -1.92 -4.79 -23.05
CA ILE A 169 -2.86 -3.74 -23.48
C ILE A 169 -2.38 -2.38 -23.01
N TYR A 170 -1.98 -2.27 -21.76
CA TYR A 170 -1.47 -1.02 -21.22
C TYR A 170 -0.20 -0.55 -21.92
N CYS A 171 0.78 -1.44 -22.15
CA CYS A 171 2.00 -1.11 -22.90
C CYS A 171 1.70 -0.63 -24.33
N VAL A 172 0.75 -1.28 -25.02
CA VAL A 172 0.32 -0.85 -26.36
C VAL A 172 -0.30 0.55 -26.33
N LEU A 173 -1.19 0.82 -25.35
CA LEU A 173 -1.79 2.15 -25.21
C LEU A 173 -0.74 3.24 -24.94
N GLN A 174 0.25 2.96 -24.10
CA GLN A 174 1.35 3.88 -23.82
C GLN A 174 2.26 4.13 -25.03
N SER A 175 2.38 3.15 -25.93
CA SER A 175 3.21 3.28 -27.14
C SER A 175 2.57 4.12 -28.24
N ILE A 176 1.29 4.49 -28.13
CA ILE A 176 0.59 5.33 -29.14
C ILE A 176 1.06 6.79 -29.05
N THR A 177 1.51 7.23 -27.87
CA THR A 177 1.97 8.60 -27.62
C THR A 177 3.35 8.60 -26.98
N ASN A 178 3.96 9.78 -26.78
CA ASN A 178 5.21 9.91 -26.02
C ASN A 178 4.94 9.80 -24.51
N SER A 179 4.58 8.60 -24.04
CA SER A 179 4.19 8.36 -22.65
C SER A 179 5.35 8.10 -21.68
N PHE A 180 6.60 8.04 -22.18
CA PHE A 180 7.78 7.82 -21.32
C PHE A 180 8.28 9.08 -20.63
N GLU A 181 7.76 10.24 -21.02
CA GLU A 181 8.09 11.53 -20.42
C GLU A 181 6.88 12.15 -19.72
N LEU A 182 7.15 12.99 -18.74
CA LEU A 182 6.11 13.76 -18.03
C LEU A 182 5.78 15.01 -18.84
N THR A 183 4.87 14.86 -19.79
CA THR A 183 4.41 15.90 -20.70
C THR A 183 2.88 15.87 -20.84
N ALA A 184 2.30 16.93 -21.41
CA ALA A 184 0.88 16.96 -21.72
C ALA A 184 0.45 15.93 -22.80
N GLN A 185 1.42 15.43 -23.60
CA GLN A 185 1.21 14.38 -24.60
C GLN A 185 1.27 12.97 -24.04
N ASN A 186 1.57 12.82 -22.74
CA ASN A 186 1.53 11.52 -22.08
C ASN A 186 0.09 10.97 -22.13
N MET A 187 -0.08 9.69 -22.49
CA MET A 187 -1.40 9.06 -22.64
C MET A 187 -2.22 9.14 -21.34
N GLU A 188 -1.59 9.00 -20.17
CA GLU A 188 -2.29 9.12 -18.88
C GLU A 188 -2.80 10.54 -18.67
N SER A 189 -1.98 11.56 -18.96
CA SER A 189 -2.40 12.97 -18.89
C SER A 189 -3.59 13.24 -19.81
N ILE A 190 -3.53 12.75 -21.06
CA ILE A 190 -4.63 12.93 -22.03
C ILE A 190 -5.91 12.28 -21.55
N VAL A 191 -5.84 11.03 -21.08
CA VAL A 191 -7.01 10.27 -20.63
C VAL A 191 -7.59 10.89 -19.36
N ASP A 192 -6.76 11.21 -18.38
CA ASP A 192 -7.23 11.75 -17.09
C ASP A 192 -7.84 13.14 -17.26
N LEU A 193 -7.21 14.03 -18.01
CA LEU A 193 -7.75 15.36 -18.33
C LEU A 193 -9.08 15.27 -19.07
N LYS A 194 -9.21 14.36 -20.03
CA LYS A 194 -10.43 14.20 -20.83
C LYS A 194 -11.59 13.59 -20.05
N LEU A 195 -11.32 12.64 -19.14
CA LEU A 195 -12.35 11.90 -18.42
C LEU A 195 -12.70 12.54 -17.07
N LEU A 196 -11.73 13.13 -16.39
CA LEU A 196 -11.90 13.61 -15.01
C LEU A 196 -11.92 15.15 -14.93
N GLY A 197 -11.26 15.83 -15.87
CA GLY A 197 -11.08 17.28 -15.85
C GLY A 197 -9.90 17.73 -14.98
N ASP A 198 -9.38 18.93 -15.25
CA ASP A 198 -8.15 19.45 -14.64
C ASP A 198 -8.28 19.66 -13.12
N ASP A 199 -9.43 20.09 -12.63
CA ASP A 199 -9.68 20.35 -11.21
C ASP A 199 -9.78 19.09 -10.34
N HIS A 200 -9.95 17.92 -10.96
CA HIS A 200 -10.22 16.65 -10.28
C HIS A 200 -9.05 15.66 -10.34
N ILE A 201 -7.89 16.07 -10.86
CA ILE A 201 -6.69 15.25 -10.97
C ILE A 201 -5.52 15.83 -10.19
N TYR A 202 -4.49 15.01 -9.99
CA TYR A 202 -3.23 15.48 -9.45
C TYR A 202 -2.38 16.15 -10.52
N HIS A 203 -1.49 17.07 -10.10
CA HIS A 203 -0.55 17.74 -10.98
C HIS A 203 0.87 17.48 -10.53
N MET A 204 1.70 17.06 -11.46
CA MET A 204 3.14 16.90 -11.25
C MET A 204 3.89 18.06 -11.91
N ARG A 205 5.13 18.27 -11.49
CA ARG A 205 6.05 19.18 -12.17
C ARG A 205 7.07 18.37 -12.94
N ASN A 206 7.26 18.69 -14.22
CA ASN A 206 8.30 18.09 -15.04
C ASN A 206 9.70 18.67 -14.72
N ALA A 207 10.74 18.18 -15.38
CA ALA A 207 12.12 18.64 -15.19
C ALA A 207 12.32 20.14 -15.51
N ALA A 208 11.49 20.73 -16.39
CA ALA A 208 11.48 22.15 -16.69
C ALA A 208 10.73 23.00 -15.68
N GLY A 209 10.11 22.38 -14.66
CA GLY A 209 9.31 23.07 -13.62
C GLY A 209 7.86 23.32 -14.05
N GLU A 210 7.44 22.93 -15.23
CA GLU A 210 6.09 23.11 -15.75
C GLU A 210 5.09 22.21 -14.99
N ARG A 211 3.91 22.73 -14.72
CA ARG A 211 2.82 22.00 -14.08
C ARG A 211 2.06 21.19 -15.13
N ILE A 212 2.13 19.88 -15.04
CA ILE A 212 1.46 18.93 -15.93
C ILE A 212 0.30 18.27 -15.17
N GLY A 213 -0.90 18.26 -15.77
CA GLY A 213 -2.03 17.48 -15.28
C GLY A 213 -1.76 15.99 -15.49
N PHE A 214 -1.21 15.35 -14.46
CA PHE A 214 -0.85 13.94 -14.48
C PHE A 214 -1.15 13.34 -13.09
N ASP A 215 -2.01 12.33 -13.07
CA ASP A 215 -2.38 11.66 -11.84
C ASP A 215 -1.69 10.29 -11.72
N PRO A 216 -0.70 10.11 -10.80
CA PRO A 216 -0.05 8.82 -10.60
C PRO A 216 -1.02 7.69 -10.22
N GLU A 217 -2.17 8.04 -9.67
CA GLU A 217 -3.28 7.14 -9.38
C GLU A 217 -4.42 7.25 -10.41
N GLY A 218 -4.14 7.69 -11.64
CA GLY A 218 -5.09 7.96 -12.72
C GLY A 218 -5.86 6.75 -13.24
N VAL A 219 -6.72 7.00 -14.22
CA VAL A 219 -7.61 5.97 -14.80
C VAL A 219 -6.79 4.90 -15.50
N LEU A 220 -5.87 5.31 -16.37
CA LEU A 220 -5.14 4.38 -17.24
C LEU A 220 -4.16 3.52 -16.43
N SER A 221 -3.40 4.11 -15.50
CA SER A 221 -2.46 3.38 -14.63
C SER A 221 -3.16 2.45 -13.62
N THR A 222 -4.49 2.52 -13.51
CA THR A 222 -5.27 1.53 -12.75
C THR A 222 -5.25 0.15 -13.43
N ILE A 223 -5.13 0.05 -14.76
CA ILE A 223 -5.07 -1.21 -15.51
C ILE A 223 -3.86 -2.07 -15.05
N PRO A 224 -2.61 -1.58 -15.11
CA PRO A 224 -1.47 -2.37 -14.64
C PRO A 224 -1.49 -2.56 -13.11
N CYS A 225 -2.13 -1.68 -12.33
CA CYS A 225 -2.32 -1.90 -10.90
C CYS A 225 -3.31 -3.08 -10.63
N VAL A 226 -4.33 -3.28 -11.47
CA VAL A 226 -5.18 -4.48 -11.44
C VAL A 226 -4.35 -5.72 -11.82
N ALA A 227 -3.50 -5.65 -12.85
CA ALA A 227 -2.58 -6.75 -13.17
C ALA A 227 -1.68 -7.10 -11.97
N HIS A 228 -1.18 -6.09 -11.26
CA HIS A 228 -0.35 -6.26 -10.08
C HIS A 228 -1.06 -7.06 -8.97
N VAL A 229 -2.30 -6.72 -8.61
CA VAL A 229 -3.07 -7.47 -7.60
C VAL A 229 -3.36 -8.90 -8.06
N LEU A 230 -3.56 -9.12 -9.36
CA LEU A 230 -3.77 -10.46 -9.91
C LEU A 230 -2.48 -11.32 -9.85
N ILE A 231 -1.29 -10.72 -10.05
CA ILE A 231 0.00 -11.40 -9.80
C ILE A 231 0.11 -11.77 -8.32
N GLY A 232 -0.27 -10.89 -7.40
CA GLY A 232 -0.38 -11.21 -5.98
C GLY A 232 -1.32 -12.39 -5.71
N ALA A 233 -2.49 -12.44 -6.36
CA ALA A 233 -3.43 -13.56 -6.25
C ALA A 233 -2.84 -14.86 -6.83
N TRP A 234 -2.10 -14.78 -7.94
CA TRP A 234 -1.38 -15.94 -8.48
C TRP A 234 -0.30 -16.44 -7.52
N MET A 235 0.44 -15.55 -6.87
CA MET A 235 1.40 -15.92 -5.82
C MET A 235 0.69 -16.59 -4.64
N GLY A 236 -0.47 -16.07 -4.23
CA GLY A 236 -1.33 -16.72 -3.25
C GLY A 236 -1.67 -18.16 -3.62
N LYS A 237 -2.00 -18.42 -4.91
CA LYS A 237 -2.20 -19.77 -5.43
C LYS A 237 -0.94 -20.62 -5.29
N LEU A 238 0.22 -20.13 -5.75
CA LEU A 238 1.47 -20.89 -5.69
C LEU A 238 1.83 -21.32 -4.26
N ILE A 239 1.67 -20.42 -3.30
CA ILE A 239 1.99 -20.68 -1.89
C ILE A 239 0.95 -21.61 -1.24
N MET A 240 -0.34 -21.37 -1.48
CA MET A 240 -1.42 -22.10 -0.79
C MET A 240 -1.68 -23.49 -1.36
N THR A 241 -1.30 -23.77 -2.60
CA THR A 241 -1.38 -25.11 -3.18
C THR A 241 -0.22 -26.01 -2.75
N GLU A 242 0.87 -25.45 -2.26
CA GLU A 242 1.97 -26.20 -1.70
C GLU A 242 1.67 -26.59 -0.25
N LYS A 243 1.93 -27.85 0.10
CA LYS A 243 1.70 -28.38 1.44
C LYS A 243 2.90 -28.11 2.36
N GLU A 244 4.10 -28.32 1.84
CA GLU A 244 5.32 -28.16 2.60
C GLU A 244 5.73 -26.67 2.72
N ILE A 245 6.09 -26.26 3.93
CA ILE A 245 6.52 -24.88 4.18
C ILE A 245 7.79 -24.52 3.41
N LYS A 246 8.73 -25.45 3.26
CA LYS A 246 9.94 -25.27 2.46
C LYS A 246 9.61 -25.10 0.98
N GLY A 247 8.65 -25.86 0.47
CA GLY A 247 8.16 -25.71 -0.90
C GLY A 247 7.52 -24.35 -1.15
N LYS A 248 6.77 -23.81 -0.18
CA LYS A 248 6.23 -22.43 -0.24
C LYS A 248 7.35 -21.40 -0.36
N LEU A 249 8.39 -21.53 0.45
CA LEU A 249 9.58 -20.68 0.39
C LEU A 249 10.24 -20.74 -1.01
N THR A 250 10.52 -21.94 -1.49
CA THR A 250 11.18 -22.14 -2.80
C THR A 250 10.35 -21.51 -3.93
N ARG A 251 9.04 -21.74 -3.96
CA ARG A 251 8.15 -21.14 -4.97
C ARG A 251 8.12 -19.62 -4.91
N ALA A 252 8.08 -19.04 -3.71
CA ALA A 252 8.07 -17.58 -3.53
C ALA A 252 9.38 -16.97 -4.01
N LEU A 253 10.53 -17.53 -3.65
CA LEU A 253 11.85 -17.03 -4.03
C LEU A 253 12.11 -17.20 -5.54
N LEU A 254 11.81 -18.39 -6.11
CA LEU A 254 12.01 -18.66 -7.53
C LEU A 254 11.13 -17.75 -8.41
N ALA A 255 9.85 -17.66 -8.11
CA ALA A 255 8.95 -16.77 -8.84
C ALA A 255 9.34 -15.30 -8.66
N GLY A 256 9.79 -14.92 -7.46
CA GLY A 256 10.32 -13.59 -7.17
C GLY A 256 11.54 -13.25 -8.02
N ALA A 257 12.51 -14.15 -8.07
CA ALA A 257 13.73 -13.98 -8.89
C ALA A 257 13.42 -13.86 -10.38
N ILE A 258 12.55 -14.74 -10.92
CA ILE A 258 12.14 -14.69 -12.32
C ILE A 258 11.46 -13.35 -12.64
N MET A 259 10.52 -12.89 -11.83
CA MET A 259 9.84 -11.62 -12.04
C MET A 259 10.81 -10.43 -11.98
N MET A 260 11.77 -10.42 -11.04
CA MET A 260 12.79 -9.36 -10.97
C MET A 260 13.65 -9.33 -12.22
N VAL A 261 14.17 -10.49 -12.67
CA VAL A 261 14.98 -10.58 -13.89
C VAL A 261 14.21 -10.08 -15.10
N LEU A 262 12.96 -10.54 -15.29
CA LEU A 262 12.11 -10.08 -16.39
C LEU A 262 11.80 -8.59 -16.29
N GLY A 263 11.58 -8.06 -15.10
CA GLY A 263 11.31 -6.64 -14.87
C GLY A 263 12.52 -5.76 -15.20
N PHE A 264 13.74 -6.15 -14.79
CA PHE A 264 14.97 -5.43 -15.12
C PHE A 264 15.33 -5.56 -16.62
N LEU A 265 15.07 -6.70 -17.26
CA LEU A 265 15.22 -6.84 -18.71
C LEU A 265 14.24 -5.93 -19.44
N LEU A 266 13.01 -5.85 -18.96
CA LEU A 266 12.00 -4.98 -19.58
C LEU A 266 12.31 -3.48 -19.37
N ASP A 267 13.05 -3.09 -18.34
CA ASP A 267 13.45 -1.71 -18.05
C ASP A 267 14.24 -1.06 -19.19
N TYR A 268 14.98 -1.85 -19.96
CA TYR A 268 15.70 -1.36 -21.16
C TYR A 268 14.77 -0.83 -22.25
N ALA A 269 13.56 -1.39 -22.38
CA ALA A 269 12.59 -0.98 -23.39
C ALA A 269 11.41 -0.19 -22.80
N TYR A 270 11.11 -0.40 -21.53
CA TYR A 270 9.97 0.17 -20.83
C TYR A 270 10.39 0.55 -19.40
N PRO A 271 10.79 1.81 -19.16
CA PRO A 271 11.43 2.22 -17.91
C PRO A 271 10.62 1.87 -16.64
N ILE A 272 11.32 1.49 -15.59
CA ILE A 272 10.73 1.33 -14.25
C ILE A 272 10.23 2.69 -13.79
N ASN A 273 8.93 2.84 -13.67
CA ASN A 273 8.30 4.10 -13.28
C ASN A 273 7.05 3.84 -12.43
N LYS A 274 7.08 4.36 -11.20
CA LYS A 274 5.96 4.26 -10.26
C LYS A 274 4.77 5.12 -10.68
N ALA A 275 5.01 6.34 -11.15
CA ALA A 275 3.95 7.28 -11.47
C ALA A 275 3.05 6.75 -12.60
N MET A 276 3.65 6.08 -13.58
CA MET A 276 2.97 5.38 -14.66
C MET A 276 2.51 3.97 -14.27
N TRP A 277 2.95 3.43 -13.15
CA TRP A 277 2.75 2.01 -12.79
C TRP A 277 3.22 1.04 -13.87
N SER A 278 4.39 1.31 -14.47
CA SER A 278 4.90 0.62 -15.65
C SER A 278 4.97 -0.91 -15.48
N ALA A 279 4.91 -1.66 -16.59
CA ALA A 279 4.96 -3.13 -16.55
C ALA A 279 6.29 -3.64 -15.95
N SER A 280 7.41 -2.99 -16.23
CA SER A 280 8.72 -3.26 -15.60
C SER A 280 8.65 -3.05 -14.07
N TYR A 281 8.04 -1.94 -13.63
CA TYR A 281 7.82 -1.65 -12.22
C TYR A 281 6.94 -2.71 -11.54
N VAL A 282 5.84 -3.14 -12.18
CA VAL A 282 4.98 -4.22 -11.68
C VAL A 282 5.78 -5.49 -11.45
N LEU A 283 6.58 -5.92 -12.44
CA LEU A 283 7.37 -7.14 -12.34
C LEU A 283 8.45 -7.06 -11.25
N VAL A 284 9.21 -5.98 -11.19
CA VAL A 284 10.25 -5.78 -10.18
C VAL A 284 9.65 -5.75 -8.78
N THR A 285 8.58 -4.99 -8.58
CA THR A 285 7.96 -4.84 -7.25
C THR A 285 7.23 -6.09 -6.79
N CYS A 286 6.53 -6.81 -7.68
CA CYS A 286 5.96 -8.13 -7.37
C CYS A 286 7.05 -9.16 -7.06
N GLY A 287 8.18 -9.11 -7.79
CA GLY A 287 9.32 -9.97 -7.56
C GLY A 287 9.97 -9.76 -6.20
N LEU A 288 10.22 -8.51 -5.85
CA LEU A 288 10.75 -8.13 -4.53
C LEU A 288 9.77 -8.50 -3.41
N ALA A 289 8.47 -8.19 -3.56
CA ALA A 289 7.45 -8.52 -2.56
C ALA A 289 7.36 -10.04 -2.33
N SER A 290 7.45 -10.83 -3.40
CA SER A 290 7.47 -12.29 -3.35
C SER A 290 8.69 -12.82 -2.61
N SER A 291 9.87 -12.27 -2.91
CA SER A 291 11.13 -12.65 -2.26
C SER A 291 11.12 -12.31 -0.77
N ILE A 292 10.65 -11.12 -0.41
CA ILE A 292 10.52 -10.70 1.00
C ILE A 292 9.48 -11.58 1.73
N LEU A 293 8.36 -11.92 1.09
CA LEU A 293 7.39 -12.86 1.64
C LEU A 293 8.01 -14.23 1.89
N GLY A 294 8.85 -14.71 0.96
CA GLY A 294 9.64 -15.94 1.14
C GLY A 294 10.58 -15.86 2.34
N ILE A 295 11.36 -14.78 2.45
CA ILE A 295 12.28 -14.56 3.58
C ILE A 295 11.50 -14.49 4.91
N LEU A 296 10.38 -13.77 4.95
CA LEU A 296 9.54 -13.71 6.14
C LEU A 296 8.94 -15.07 6.49
N THR A 297 8.56 -15.87 5.49
CA THR A 297 8.11 -17.27 5.70
C THR A 297 9.22 -18.12 6.32
N TRP A 298 10.45 -17.96 5.85
CA TRP A 298 11.60 -18.66 6.45
C TRP A 298 11.84 -18.24 7.90
N ILE A 299 11.83 -16.94 8.18
CA ILE A 299 12.08 -16.42 9.53
C ILE A 299 10.96 -16.80 10.50
N LEU A 300 9.70 -16.52 10.13
CA LEU A 300 8.55 -16.56 11.04
C LEU A 300 7.87 -17.92 11.09
N ASP A 301 7.77 -18.59 9.95
CA ASP A 301 7.00 -19.83 9.86
C ASP A 301 7.90 -21.09 9.94
N ILE A 302 9.23 -20.96 9.75
CA ILE A 302 10.20 -22.07 9.85
C ILE A 302 11.13 -21.90 11.05
N ARG A 303 11.91 -20.81 11.10
CA ARG A 303 12.97 -20.65 12.11
C ARG A 303 12.43 -20.30 13.50
N LEU A 304 11.44 -19.41 13.58
CA LEU A 304 10.87 -18.99 14.86
C LEU A 304 10.26 -20.15 15.67
N PRO A 305 9.46 -21.06 15.11
CA PRO A 305 9.00 -22.25 15.80
C PRO A 305 10.14 -23.15 16.30
N GLN A 306 11.19 -23.36 15.49
CA GLN A 306 12.36 -24.15 15.90
C GLN A 306 13.10 -23.51 17.09
N LEU A 307 13.26 -22.18 17.06
CA LEU A 307 13.88 -21.45 18.18
C LEU A 307 13.04 -21.50 19.45
N SER A 308 11.71 -21.56 19.35
CA SER A 308 10.81 -21.62 20.48
C SER A 308 10.84 -22.97 21.23
N GLU A 309 11.33 -24.02 20.60
CA GLU A 309 11.53 -25.35 21.22
C GLU A 309 12.79 -25.38 22.07
N VAL A 310 13.74 -24.48 21.84
CA VAL A 310 14.99 -24.39 22.61
C VAL A 310 14.81 -23.48 23.83
N LYS A 311 14.90 -24.05 25.03
CA LYS A 311 14.84 -23.26 26.28
C LYS A 311 16.14 -22.45 26.45
N PRO A 312 16.07 -21.11 26.53
CA PRO A 312 17.24 -20.28 26.71
C PRO A 312 17.82 -20.47 28.13
N THR A 313 19.10 -20.80 28.22
CA THR A 313 19.77 -21.07 29.49
C THR A 313 20.49 -19.84 30.03
N THR A 314 21.09 -19.01 29.17
CA THR A 314 21.83 -17.81 29.57
C THR A 314 21.00 -16.53 29.42
N THR A 315 21.42 -15.45 30.14
CA THR A 315 20.75 -14.12 30.04
C THR A 315 20.79 -13.57 28.61
N CYS A 316 21.93 -13.70 27.93
CA CYS A 316 22.07 -13.27 26.54
C CYS A 316 21.11 -14.03 25.59
N GLN A 317 21.01 -15.36 25.76
CA GLN A 317 20.02 -16.17 25.03
C GLN A 317 18.58 -15.78 25.33
N LYS A 318 18.25 -15.44 26.60
CA LYS A 318 16.89 -14.97 26.99
C LYS A 318 16.55 -13.65 26.30
N VAL A 319 17.48 -12.69 26.25
CA VAL A 319 17.28 -11.41 25.55
C VAL A 319 17.13 -11.63 24.05
N HIS A 320 18.05 -12.43 23.46
CA HIS A 320 17.97 -12.75 22.03
C HIS A 320 16.64 -13.46 21.68
N TYR A 321 16.22 -14.42 22.50
CA TYR A 321 14.95 -15.12 22.35
C TYR A 321 13.75 -14.16 22.48
N ALA A 322 13.77 -13.26 23.46
CA ALA A 322 12.70 -12.28 23.67
C ALA A 322 12.59 -11.31 22.47
N VAL A 323 13.73 -10.83 21.95
CA VAL A 323 13.75 -9.97 20.76
C VAL A 323 13.26 -10.75 19.54
N ALA A 324 13.81 -11.94 19.28
CA ALA A 324 13.43 -12.77 18.13
C ALA A 324 11.94 -13.14 18.13
N ASN A 325 11.33 -13.34 19.31
CA ASN A 325 9.93 -13.73 19.45
C ASN A 325 8.94 -12.56 19.53
N ASN A 326 9.39 -11.32 19.63
CA ASN A 326 8.48 -10.18 19.86
C ASN A 326 8.59 -9.07 18.80
N TRP A 327 9.69 -8.95 18.06
CA TRP A 327 9.88 -7.88 17.07
C TRP A 327 8.76 -7.83 16.02
N TYR A 328 8.27 -8.99 15.59
CA TYR A 328 7.23 -9.09 14.58
C TYR A 328 5.87 -8.59 15.08
N LYS A 329 5.62 -8.62 16.41
CA LYS A 329 4.36 -8.14 17.00
C LYS A 329 4.12 -6.66 16.73
N PHE A 330 5.20 -5.89 16.59
CA PHE A 330 5.11 -4.49 16.18
C PHE A 330 4.41 -4.37 14.83
N PHE A 331 4.87 -5.12 13.83
CA PHE A 331 4.29 -5.10 12.49
C PHE A 331 2.96 -5.86 12.41
N GLU A 332 2.79 -6.93 13.17
CA GLU A 332 1.52 -7.66 13.23
C GLU A 332 0.37 -6.72 13.66
N THR A 333 0.64 -5.80 14.57
CA THR A 333 -0.32 -4.78 15.02
C THR A 333 -0.89 -3.98 13.84
N PHE A 334 -0.05 -3.54 12.91
CA PHE A 334 -0.49 -2.87 11.68
C PHE A 334 -1.16 -3.83 10.71
N GLY A 335 -0.62 -5.06 10.58
CA GLY A 335 -1.08 -6.06 9.63
C GLY A 335 -2.47 -6.61 9.91
N VAL A 336 -2.96 -6.50 11.14
CA VAL A 336 -4.27 -6.98 11.55
C VAL A 336 -5.41 -6.03 11.16
N ASN A 337 -5.18 -4.71 11.27
CA ASN A 337 -6.15 -3.66 10.92
C ASN A 337 -5.56 -2.65 9.92
N PRO A 338 -5.00 -3.09 8.78
CA PRO A 338 -4.13 -2.27 7.94
C PRO A 338 -4.85 -1.04 7.37
N LEU A 339 -6.03 -1.23 6.80
CA LEU A 339 -6.79 -0.15 6.18
C LEU A 339 -7.29 0.86 7.21
N PHE A 340 -7.79 0.38 8.36
CA PHE A 340 -8.25 1.27 9.41
C PHE A 340 -7.13 2.16 9.94
N ILE A 341 -5.95 1.59 10.24
CA ILE A 341 -4.82 2.35 10.78
C ILE A 341 -4.32 3.37 9.74
N PHE A 342 -4.30 3.00 8.47
CA PHE A 342 -3.92 3.92 7.40
C PHE A 342 -4.94 5.07 7.21
N CYS A 343 -6.26 4.78 7.26
CA CYS A 343 -7.31 5.80 7.26
C CYS A 343 -7.18 6.74 8.47
N LEU A 344 -6.96 6.18 9.65
CA LEU A 344 -6.82 6.93 10.89
C LEU A 344 -5.60 7.88 10.83
N SER A 345 -4.46 7.39 10.30
CA SER A 345 -3.26 8.22 10.13
C SER A 345 -3.51 9.39 9.18
N THR A 346 -4.20 9.14 8.07
CA THR A 346 -4.57 10.19 7.10
C THR A 346 -5.49 11.21 7.73
N TRP A 347 -6.55 10.76 8.41
CA TRP A 347 -7.47 11.64 9.12
C TRP A 347 -6.75 12.50 10.17
N PHE A 348 -5.89 11.88 11.00
CA PHE A 348 -5.11 12.55 12.04
C PHE A 348 -4.22 13.65 11.45
N VAL A 349 -3.45 13.33 10.41
CA VAL A 349 -2.52 14.28 9.77
C VAL A 349 -3.29 15.45 9.14
N VAL A 350 -4.35 15.16 8.40
CA VAL A 350 -5.21 16.18 7.78
C VAL A 350 -5.77 17.13 8.84
N THR A 351 -6.23 16.62 9.98
CA THR A 351 -6.76 17.41 11.09
C THR A 351 -5.66 18.26 11.73
N MET A 352 -4.54 17.63 12.14
CA MET A 352 -3.44 18.30 12.83
C MET A 352 -2.74 19.36 11.95
N ALA A 353 -2.74 19.19 10.64
CA ALA A 353 -2.23 20.18 9.71
C ALA A 353 -3.08 21.46 9.64
N GLN A 354 -4.35 21.39 10.02
CA GLN A 354 -5.26 22.56 10.02
C GLN A 354 -5.35 23.24 11.40
N VAL A 355 -5.03 22.56 12.50
CA VAL A 355 -5.02 23.17 13.85
C VAL A 355 -3.81 24.09 13.97
N LYS A 356 -4.05 25.39 14.04
CA LYS A 356 -3.02 26.43 14.12
C LYS A 356 -3.03 27.13 15.47
N PHE A 357 -1.85 27.51 15.94
CA PHE A 357 -1.66 28.30 17.14
C PHE A 357 -0.38 29.14 17.02
N THR A 358 -0.29 30.23 17.78
CA THR A 358 0.85 31.11 17.78
C THR A 358 1.76 30.81 18.96
N PHE A 359 3.05 30.66 18.69
CA PHE A 359 4.10 30.47 19.69
C PHE A 359 5.30 31.35 19.33
N ASN A 360 5.75 32.20 20.27
CA ASN A 360 6.80 33.20 20.05
C ASN A 360 6.57 34.03 18.76
N GLU A 361 5.37 34.61 18.62
CA GLU A 361 4.95 35.46 17.49
C GLU A 361 4.87 34.72 16.12
N VAL A 362 5.19 33.43 16.06
CA VAL A 362 5.12 32.63 14.84
C VAL A 362 3.93 31.69 14.90
N THR A 363 3.13 31.70 13.84
CA THR A 363 1.99 30.76 13.72
C THR A 363 2.43 29.43 13.14
N TYR A 364 2.19 28.38 13.89
CA TYR A 364 2.46 26.99 13.51
C TYR A 364 1.18 26.18 13.43
N ASN A 365 1.17 25.15 12.58
CA ASN A 365 0.28 24.02 12.78
C ASN A 365 0.94 22.99 13.72
N VAL A 366 0.16 22.05 14.26
CA VAL A 366 0.65 21.06 15.24
C VAL A 366 1.83 20.26 14.70
N MET A 367 1.75 19.77 13.46
CA MET A 367 2.82 18.99 12.84
C MET A 367 4.08 19.83 12.59
N GLY A 368 3.90 21.06 12.12
CA GLY A 368 4.99 22.01 11.88
C GLY A 368 5.68 22.44 13.18
N PHE A 369 4.93 22.68 14.26
CA PHE A 369 5.48 22.96 15.58
C PHE A 369 6.31 21.79 16.11
N TRP A 370 5.76 20.58 16.05
CA TRP A 370 6.47 19.36 16.47
C TRP A 370 7.81 19.21 15.75
N TYR A 371 7.82 19.39 14.43
CA TYR A 371 9.05 19.32 13.65
C TYR A 371 10.00 20.49 13.96
N LYS A 372 9.56 21.75 13.73
CA LYS A 372 10.44 22.93 13.71
C LYS A 372 10.93 23.36 15.10
N VAL A 373 10.08 23.24 16.12
CA VAL A 373 10.38 23.74 17.47
C VAL A 373 10.92 22.62 18.37
N CYS A 374 10.34 21.41 18.28
CA CYS A 374 10.74 20.34 19.20
C CYS A 374 11.87 19.46 18.65
N LEU A 375 11.85 19.11 17.35
CA LEU A 375 12.74 18.10 16.82
C LEU A 375 13.95 18.66 16.03
N GLN A 376 13.72 19.65 15.18
CA GLN A 376 14.75 20.22 14.32
C GLN A 376 15.95 20.79 15.10
N PRO A 377 15.78 21.52 16.24
CA PRO A 377 16.91 22.04 17.02
C PRO A 377 17.79 20.96 17.63
N VAL A 378 17.22 19.76 17.90
CA VAL A 378 17.93 18.67 18.57
C VAL A 378 18.58 17.71 17.55
N PHE A 379 17.85 17.38 16.47
CA PHE A 379 18.24 16.32 15.53
C PHE A 379 18.63 16.83 14.13
N GLY A 380 18.63 18.16 13.94
CA GLY A 380 18.87 18.78 12.63
C GLY A 380 17.72 18.56 11.65
N ASP A 381 17.85 19.11 10.43
CA ASP A 381 16.79 19.14 9.44
C ASP A 381 16.26 17.76 9.03
N LYS A 382 17.15 16.88 8.56
CA LYS A 382 16.78 15.54 8.08
C LYS A 382 16.45 14.59 9.22
N GLY A 383 17.23 14.66 10.32
CA GLY A 383 16.99 13.85 11.51
C GLY A 383 15.66 14.18 12.17
N GLY A 384 15.37 15.46 12.39
CA GLY A 384 14.09 15.92 12.92
C GLY A 384 12.90 15.54 12.04
N SER A 385 13.06 15.63 10.70
CA SER A 385 12.03 15.20 9.75
C SER A 385 11.73 13.70 9.84
N LEU A 386 12.76 12.86 9.94
CA LEU A 386 12.59 11.41 10.12
C LEU A 386 11.94 11.08 11.47
N ILE A 387 12.41 11.69 12.57
CA ILE A 387 11.86 11.43 13.91
C ILE A 387 10.39 11.88 13.99
N SER A 388 10.02 12.98 13.32
CA SER A 388 8.63 13.41 13.20
C SER A 388 7.76 12.33 12.55
N ALA A 389 8.21 11.73 11.44
CA ALA A 389 7.51 10.64 10.79
C ALA A 389 7.43 9.38 11.67
N LEU A 390 8.54 9.01 12.33
CA LEU A 390 8.59 7.88 13.26
C LEU A 390 7.67 8.08 14.47
N SER A 391 7.55 9.31 15.00
CA SER A 391 6.63 9.59 16.11
C SER A 391 5.18 9.35 15.72
N LEU A 392 4.79 9.67 14.48
CA LEU A 392 3.47 9.35 13.95
C LEU A 392 3.27 7.84 13.80
N VAL A 393 4.27 7.11 13.29
CA VAL A 393 4.22 5.64 13.23
C VAL A 393 4.01 5.03 14.61
N LEU A 394 4.74 5.51 15.62
CA LEU A 394 4.61 5.03 17.00
C LEU A 394 3.23 5.38 17.60
N LEU A 395 2.69 6.57 17.32
CA LEU A 395 1.35 6.95 17.75
C LEU A 395 0.30 6.02 17.15
N MET A 396 0.36 5.77 15.85
CA MET A 396 -0.55 4.85 15.16
C MET A 396 -0.39 3.41 15.63
N TRP A 397 0.84 3.00 15.93
CA TRP A 397 1.13 1.71 16.54
C TRP A 397 0.46 1.59 17.93
N ALA A 398 0.59 2.58 18.78
CA ALA A 398 0.00 2.56 20.12
C ALA A 398 -1.52 2.38 20.07
N ILE A 399 -2.21 3.11 19.19
CA ILE A 399 -3.66 2.97 18.96
C ILE A 399 -3.97 1.57 18.40
N GLY A 400 -3.23 1.13 17.39
CA GLY A 400 -3.37 -0.20 16.80
C GLY A 400 -3.13 -1.33 17.82
N TYR A 401 -2.17 -1.14 18.73
CA TYR A 401 -1.84 -2.10 19.77
C TYR A 401 -2.97 -2.29 20.79
N ILE A 402 -3.70 -1.23 21.11
CA ILE A 402 -4.91 -1.32 21.96
C ILE A 402 -5.95 -2.20 21.27
N LEU A 403 -6.20 -2.01 19.98
CA LEU A 403 -7.13 -2.83 19.21
C LEU A 403 -6.65 -4.29 19.12
N TYR A 404 -5.36 -4.48 18.87
CA TYR A 404 -4.73 -5.79 18.79
C TYR A 404 -4.88 -6.57 20.13
N ARG A 405 -4.60 -5.93 21.27
CA ARG A 405 -4.75 -6.50 22.60
C ARG A 405 -6.20 -6.88 22.91
N LYS A 406 -7.15 -6.03 22.50
CA LYS A 406 -8.59 -6.27 22.66
C LYS A 406 -9.18 -7.23 21.62
N LYS A 407 -8.36 -7.75 20.69
CA LYS A 407 -8.79 -8.62 19.58
C LYS A 407 -9.90 -8.01 18.71
N ILE A 408 -9.87 -6.67 18.54
CA ILE A 408 -10.80 -5.94 17.68
C ILE A 408 -10.24 -5.92 16.26
N TYR A 409 -10.94 -6.57 15.33
CA TYR A 409 -10.58 -6.67 13.92
C TYR A 409 -11.60 -5.93 13.08
N ILE A 410 -11.21 -4.76 12.57
CA ILE A 410 -12.06 -3.94 11.71
C ILE A 410 -11.87 -4.44 10.28
N LYS A 411 -12.87 -5.15 9.76
CA LYS A 411 -12.89 -5.70 8.41
C LYS A 411 -13.85 -4.88 7.55
N LEU A 412 -13.37 -4.49 6.37
CA LEU A 412 -14.19 -3.94 5.29
C LEU A 412 -14.46 -5.01 4.23
#